data_3404868fb8e8bc5578b28d2ef340baae
#
_entry.id   3404868fb8e8bc5578b28d2ef340baae
#
_cell.length_a   1.000
_cell.length_b   1.000
_cell.length_c   1.000
_cell.angle_alpha   90.00
_cell.angle_beta   90.00
_cell.angle_gamma   90.00
#
_symmetry.space_group_name_H-M   'P 1'
#
loop_
_entity.id
_entity.type
_entity.pdbx_description
1 polymer ?
#
loop_
_entity_poly.entity_id
_entity_poly.type
_entity_poly.pdbx_seq_one_letter_code
_entity_poly.pdbx_strand_id
1 'polypeptide(L)'
;IMQAQKSAAFHRAFTKADLCEYYVNLEANTFDTFKVEPSLMTVFEQSHTWDELIRHFVDSYVVETDKKAVSSFYDRGYIAERLKGLETELALECRITLNGKERWVRNVVIRGEIEDSEYAMIFLRDITEAKVESARHLQMAADNASMEQLIQSIVRLVDRFVVCDLENDRYEFYNLNGQMVYKPLGFYHDFQMQVLEK
;
A
#
# COMPACT_ATOMS: atom_id res chain seq x y z
N ILE A 1 18.36 30.98 -12.13
CA ILE A 1 18.98 30.45 -10.89
C ILE A 1 17.88 29.90 -9.97
N MET A 2 16.76 30.59 -9.80
CA MET A 2 15.62 30.22 -8.94
C MET A 2 14.97 28.86 -9.32
N GLN A 3 14.79 28.59 -10.62
CA GLN A 3 14.24 27.31 -11.12
C GLN A 3 15.16 26.10 -10.84
N ALA A 4 16.48 26.31 -10.83
CA ALA A 4 17.47 25.26 -10.60
C ALA A 4 17.58 24.87 -9.10
N GLN A 5 17.40 25.81 -8.18
CA GLN A 5 17.38 25.54 -6.74
C GLN A 5 16.07 24.84 -6.31
N LYS A 6 14.94 25.24 -6.89
CA LYS A 6 13.67 24.52 -6.77
C LYS A 6 13.82 23.07 -7.21
N SER A 7 14.47 22.83 -8.34
CA SER A 7 14.69 21.50 -8.91
C SER A 7 15.55 20.59 -8.02
N ALA A 8 16.62 21.08 -7.42
CA ALA A 8 17.60 20.23 -6.71
C ALA A 8 17.11 19.68 -5.36
N ALA A 9 16.29 20.44 -4.61
CA ALA A 9 15.68 20.00 -3.37
C ALA A 9 14.59 18.93 -3.63
N PHE A 10 13.95 18.98 -4.78
CA PHE A 10 12.79 18.19 -5.15
C PHE A 10 13.13 16.88 -5.89
N HIS A 11 14.27 16.81 -6.57
CA HIS A 11 14.65 15.62 -7.36
C HIS A 11 14.92 14.34 -6.56
N ARG A 12 14.96 14.42 -5.23
CA ARG A 12 15.27 13.25 -4.38
C ARG A 12 14.07 12.39 -3.99
N ALA A 13 12.85 12.84 -4.25
CA ALA A 13 11.63 12.16 -3.80
C ALA A 13 10.85 11.46 -4.94
N PHE A 14 11.29 11.58 -6.19
CA PHE A 14 10.51 11.10 -7.33
C PHE A 14 10.50 9.58 -7.46
N THR A 15 9.31 9.01 -7.44
CA THR A 15 9.10 7.60 -7.79
C THR A 15 8.27 7.49 -9.08
N LYS A 16 8.41 6.37 -9.80
CA LYS A 16 7.57 6.08 -10.97
C LYS A 16 6.08 6.00 -10.64
N ALA A 17 5.75 5.77 -9.37
CA ALA A 17 4.39 5.64 -8.87
C ALA A 17 3.67 6.98 -8.65
N ASP A 18 4.38 8.13 -8.72
CA ASP A 18 3.75 9.43 -8.52
C ASP A 18 2.99 9.85 -9.78
N LEU A 19 1.65 9.97 -9.65
CA LEU A 19 0.74 10.38 -10.73
C LEU A 19 0.78 11.89 -10.93
N CYS A 20 0.83 12.66 -9.83
CA CYS A 20 0.91 14.12 -9.88
C CYS A 20 1.87 14.63 -8.82
N GLU A 21 2.54 15.72 -9.18
CA GLU A 21 3.42 16.50 -8.32
C GLU A 21 3.22 17.96 -8.65
N TYR A 22 2.82 18.74 -7.66
CA TYR A 22 2.60 20.17 -7.83
C TYR A 22 2.75 20.88 -6.48
N TYR A 23 3.01 22.16 -6.51
CA TYR A 23 2.98 22.98 -5.32
C TYR A 23 1.85 24.01 -5.38
N VAL A 24 1.43 24.38 -4.19
CA VAL A 24 0.29 25.26 -3.98
C VAL A 24 0.72 26.41 -3.09
N ASN A 25 0.40 27.63 -3.50
CA ASN A 25 0.38 28.76 -2.61
C ASN A 25 -1.00 28.81 -1.94
N LEU A 26 -1.05 28.43 -0.66
CA LEU A 26 -2.32 28.33 0.07
C LEU A 26 -2.98 29.68 0.29
N GLU A 27 -2.21 30.77 0.39
CA GLU A 27 -2.73 32.13 0.58
C GLU A 27 -3.28 32.67 -0.75
N ALA A 28 -2.50 32.59 -1.82
CA ALA A 28 -2.88 33.08 -3.14
C ALA A 28 -3.90 32.19 -3.87
N ASN A 29 -4.15 30.97 -3.37
CA ASN A 29 -5.01 29.97 -4.02
C ASN A 29 -4.56 29.62 -5.45
N THR A 30 -3.25 29.54 -5.67
CA THR A 30 -2.65 29.20 -6.96
C THR A 30 -1.84 27.93 -6.86
N PHE A 31 -1.61 27.29 -8.00
CA PHE A 31 -0.78 26.09 -8.08
C PHE A 31 0.12 26.12 -9.32
N ASP A 32 1.27 25.43 -9.21
CA ASP A 32 2.19 25.19 -10.31
C ASP A 32 2.56 23.71 -10.38
N THR A 33 2.54 23.11 -11.56
CA THR A 33 2.73 21.68 -11.76
C THR A 33 4.16 21.34 -12.15
N PHE A 34 4.67 20.21 -11.61
CA PHE A 34 5.93 19.62 -12.07
C PHE A 34 5.68 18.39 -12.93
N LYS A 35 4.72 17.57 -12.51
CA LYS A 35 4.37 16.33 -13.17
C LYS A 35 2.87 16.10 -13.05
N VAL A 36 2.25 15.75 -14.15
CA VAL A 36 0.85 15.34 -14.18
C VAL A 36 0.72 14.13 -15.10
N GLU A 37 0.10 13.07 -14.60
CA GLU A 37 -0.30 11.92 -15.41
C GLU A 37 -1.23 12.37 -16.53
N PRO A 38 -1.03 11.99 -17.80
CA PRO A 38 -1.83 12.45 -18.94
C PRO A 38 -3.34 12.32 -18.75
N SER A 39 -3.79 11.26 -18.05
CA SER A 39 -5.21 11.04 -17.77
C SER A 39 -5.82 12.00 -16.75
N LEU A 40 -5.02 12.76 -16.03
CA LEU A 40 -5.43 13.81 -15.08
C LEU A 40 -5.24 15.22 -15.65
N MET A 41 -4.56 15.37 -16.80
CA MET A 41 -4.18 16.66 -17.36
C MET A 41 -5.37 17.60 -17.55
N THR A 42 -6.50 17.08 -18.04
CA THR A 42 -7.71 17.88 -18.29
C THR A 42 -8.19 18.64 -17.06
N VAL A 43 -8.10 18.06 -15.87
CA VAL A 43 -8.51 18.74 -14.63
C VAL A 43 -7.58 19.91 -14.32
N PHE A 44 -6.28 19.74 -14.54
CA PHE A 44 -5.31 20.81 -14.33
C PHE A 44 -5.48 21.94 -15.34
N GLU A 45 -5.74 21.64 -16.61
CA GLU A 45 -5.95 22.64 -17.67
C GLU A 45 -7.25 23.43 -17.50
N GLN A 46 -8.28 22.82 -16.92
CA GLN A 46 -9.59 23.46 -16.70
C GLN A 46 -9.68 24.24 -15.39
N SER A 47 -8.64 24.20 -14.56
CA SER A 47 -8.65 24.84 -13.24
C SER A 47 -7.69 26.04 -13.21
N HIS A 48 -8.19 27.16 -12.72
CA HIS A 48 -7.41 28.42 -12.60
C HIS A 48 -6.96 28.65 -11.14
N THR A 49 -7.66 28.06 -10.21
CA THR A 49 -7.33 28.11 -8.77
C THR A 49 -7.20 26.71 -8.20
N TRP A 50 -6.51 26.61 -7.08
CA TRP A 50 -6.36 25.31 -6.42
C TRP A 50 -7.71 24.75 -5.91
N ASP A 51 -8.58 25.60 -5.40
CA ASP A 51 -9.93 25.17 -4.95
C ASP A 51 -10.75 24.59 -6.13
N GLU A 52 -10.62 25.17 -7.33
CA GLU A 52 -11.23 24.60 -8.55
C GLU A 52 -10.62 23.27 -8.93
N LEU A 53 -9.29 23.17 -8.87
CA LEU A 53 -8.57 21.92 -9.15
C LEU A 53 -9.06 20.78 -8.24
N ILE A 54 -9.14 21.04 -6.93
CA ILE A 54 -9.59 20.02 -5.97
C ILE A 54 -11.04 19.64 -6.21
N ARG A 55 -11.93 20.62 -6.45
CA ARG A 55 -13.33 20.33 -6.75
C ARG A 55 -13.47 19.47 -8.01
N HIS A 56 -12.81 19.84 -9.11
CA HIS A 56 -12.85 19.08 -10.37
C HIS A 56 -12.25 17.69 -10.19
N PHE A 57 -11.15 17.55 -9.44
CA PHE A 57 -10.53 16.27 -9.13
C PHE A 57 -11.48 15.37 -8.32
N VAL A 58 -12.08 15.90 -7.26
CA VAL A 58 -13.00 15.15 -6.39
C VAL A 58 -14.23 14.70 -7.17
N ASP A 59 -14.83 15.62 -7.95
CA ASP A 59 -16.05 15.32 -8.70
C ASP A 59 -15.85 14.28 -9.79
N SER A 60 -14.71 14.35 -10.49
CA SER A 60 -14.46 13.55 -11.69
C SER A 60 -13.75 12.23 -11.43
N TYR A 61 -12.91 12.14 -10.40
CA TYR A 61 -12.03 10.98 -10.20
C TYR A 61 -12.24 10.27 -8.87
N VAL A 62 -12.58 10.95 -7.78
CA VAL A 62 -12.67 10.32 -6.47
C VAL A 62 -13.93 9.48 -6.36
N VAL A 63 -13.78 8.26 -5.84
CA VAL A 63 -14.92 7.35 -5.58
C VAL A 63 -15.85 8.00 -4.57
N GLU A 64 -17.17 7.87 -4.78
CA GLU A 64 -18.22 8.59 -4.04
C GLU A 64 -18.08 8.53 -2.51
N THR A 65 -17.74 7.34 -2.00
CA THR A 65 -17.57 7.13 -0.55
C THR A 65 -16.39 7.90 0.06
N ASP A 66 -15.40 8.27 -0.76
CA ASP A 66 -14.16 8.89 -0.31
C ASP A 66 -14.18 10.42 -0.53
N LYS A 67 -15.12 10.95 -1.32
CA LYS A 67 -15.20 12.37 -1.69
C LYS A 67 -15.18 13.32 -0.49
N LYS A 68 -15.97 13.02 0.55
CA LYS A 68 -16.03 13.88 1.73
C LYS A 68 -14.69 13.96 2.45
N ALA A 69 -14.00 12.83 2.60
CA ALA A 69 -12.71 12.78 3.26
C ALA A 69 -11.64 13.54 2.47
N VAL A 70 -11.63 13.37 1.13
CA VAL A 70 -10.69 14.05 0.24
C VAL A 70 -10.94 15.56 0.23
N SER A 71 -12.20 16.01 0.13
CA SER A 71 -12.54 17.43 0.19
C SER A 71 -12.12 18.08 1.51
N SER A 72 -12.32 17.42 2.63
CA SER A 72 -11.88 17.91 3.94
C SER A 72 -10.36 17.92 4.09
N PHE A 73 -9.68 16.93 3.53
CA PHE A 73 -8.22 16.84 3.56
C PHE A 73 -7.54 17.98 2.79
N TYR A 74 -8.13 18.38 1.66
CA TYR A 74 -7.60 19.44 0.81
C TYR A 74 -8.16 20.84 1.13
N ASP A 75 -8.89 21.01 2.24
CA ASP A 75 -9.27 22.32 2.72
C ASP A 75 -8.03 23.16 3.07
N ARG A 76 -7.93 24.36 2.49
CA ARG A 76 -6.75 25.22 2.65
C ARG A 76 -6.51 25.63 4.09
N GLY A 77 -7.59 25.91 4.82
CA GLY A 77 -7.51 26.26 6.25
C GLY A 77 -6.99 25.11 7.07
N TYR A 78 -7.50 23.90 6.80
CA TYR A 78 -7.04 22.67 7.45
C TYR A 78 -5.55 22.42 7.21
N ILE A 79 -5.10 22.47 5.95
CA ILE A 79 -3.68 22.27 5.62
C ILE A 79 -2.80 23.34 6.27
N ALA A 80 -3.20 24.61 6.15
CA ALA A 80 -2.43 25.73 6.70
C ALA A 80 -2.30 25.62 8.23
N GLU A 81 -3.36 25.24 8.93
CA GLU A 81 -3.35 25.06 10.37
C GLU A 81 -2.43 23.90 10.81
N ARG A 82 -2.57 22.75 10.15
CA ARG A 82 -1.81 21.54 10.49
C ARG A 82 -0.31 21.70 10.20
N LEU A 83 0.02 22.27 9.04
CA LEU A 83 1.42 22.48 8.66
C LEU A 83 2.11 23.64 9.42
N LYS A 84 1.36 24.53 10.07
CA LYS A 84 1.95 25.56 10.97
C LYS A 84 2.50 24.97 12.28
N GLY A 85 2.02 23.77 12.66
CA GLY A 85 2.43 23.05 13.85
C GLY A 85 3.73 22.26 13.68
N LEU A 86 3.83 21.17 14.44
CA LEU A 86 4.97 20.25 14.38
C LEU A 86 4.88 19.25 13.20
N GLU A 87 3.75 19.20 12.50
CA GLU A 87 3.54 18.29 11.39
C GLU A 87 4.23 18.84 10.14
N THR A 88 5.10 18.04 9.57
CA THR A 88 5.80 18.36 8.31
C THR A 88 5.16 17.70 7.10
N GLU A 89 4.31 16.70 7.32
CA GLU A 89 3.64 15.92 6.29
C GLU A 89 2.21 15.56 6.74
N LEU A 90 1.25 15.70 5.82
CA LEU A 90 -0.10 15.17 5.94
C LEU A 90 -0.29 14.12 4.88
N ALA A 91 -0.98 13.01 5.19
CA ALA A 91 -1.26 11.97 4.22
C ALA A 91 -2.70 11.45 4.34
N LEU A 92 -3.31 11.16 3.18
CA LEU A 92 -4.63 10.52 3.06
C LEU A 92 -4.61 9.48 1.94
N GLU A 93 -5.09 8.29 2.22
CA GLU A 93 -5.32 7.27 1.20
C GLU A 93 -6.79 7.29 0.79
N CYS A 94 -7.04 7.23 -0.51
CA CYS A 94 -8.38 7.19 -1.08
C CYS A 94 -8.40 6.39 -2.38
N ARG A 95 -9.59 6.17 -2.92
CA ARG A 95 -9.76 5.51 -4.21
C ARG A 95 -10.16 6.54 -5.26
N ILE A 96 -9.57 6.38 -6.44
CA ILE A 96 -9.91 7.16 -7.62
C ILE A 96 -10.25 6.21 -8.77
N THR A 97 -11.07 6.69 -9.69
CA THR A 97 -11.32 6.01 -10.97
C THR A 97 -10.49 6.68 -12.05
N LEU A 98 -9.52 5.97 -12.60
CA LEU A 98 -8.64 6.46 -13.65
C LEU A 98 -8.70 5.53 -14.85
N ASN A 99 -9.04 6.05 -16.03
CA ASN A 99 -9.23 5.25 -17.25
C ASN A 99 -10.22 4.07 -17.06
N GLY A 100 -11.30 4.30 -16.32
CA GLY A 100 -12.32 3.29 -16.03
C GLY A 100 -11.89 2.20 -15.03
N LYS A 101 -10.73 2.33 -14.38
CA LYS A 101 -10.24 1.42 -13.35
C LYS A 101 -10.11 2.11 -12.01
N GLU A 102 -10.61 1.46 -10.96
CA GLU A 102 -10.40 1.92 -9.60
C GLU A 102 -8.94 1.68 -9.18
N ARG A 103 -8.36 2.70 -8.55
CA ARG A 103 -6.99 2.67 -8.03
C ARG A 103 -6.93 3.23 -6.62
N TRP A 104 -6.09 2.68 -5.81
CA TRP A 104 -5.73 3.27 -4.53
C TRP A 104 -4.63 4.29 -4.72
N VAL A 105 -4.86 5.49 -4.19
CA VAL A 105 -3.86 6.54 -4.21
C VAL A 105 -3.59 7.07 -2.80
N ARG A 106 -2.35 7.49 -2.58
CA ARG A 106 -1.93 8.21 -1.38
C ARG A 106 -1.67 9.66 -1.76
N ASN A 107 -2.45 10.54 -1.16
CA ASN A 107 -2.26 11.97 -1.24
C ASN A 107 -1.30 12.36 -0.12
N VAL A 108 -0.24 13.09 -0.46
CA VAL A 108 0.75 13.57 0.50
C VAL A 108 0.89 15.06 0.33
N VAL A 109 0.81 15.79 1.42
CA VAL A 109 1.01 17.24 1.47
C VAL A 109 2.18 17.51 2.39
N ILE A 110 3.23 18.17 1.88
CA ILE A 110 4.44 18.49 2.63
C ILE A 110 4.59 20.01 2.65
N ARG A 111 4.96 20.54 3.82
CA ARG A 111 5.31 21.97 3.95
C ARG A 111 6.59 22.26 3.17
N GLY A 112 6.55 23.30 2.37
CA GLY A 112 7.69 23.85 1.67
C GLY A 112 7.83 25.35 1.96
N GLU A 113 9.05 25.84 2.03
CA GLU A 113 9.35 27.27 2.13
C GLU A 113 10.13 27.69 0.88
N ILE A 114 9.65 28.71 0.20
CA ILE A 114 10.33 29.29 -0.95
C ILE A 114 10.29 30.82 -0.75
N GLU A 115 11.47 31.43 -0.52
CA GLU A 115 11.63 32.88 -0.45
C GLU A 115 10.59 33.59 0.46
N ASP A 116 10.54 33.18 1.73
CA ASP A 116 9.62 33.69 2.76
C ASP A 116 8.12 33.49 2.50
N SER A 117 7.77 32.70 1.48
CA SER A 117 6.39 32.31 1.21
C SER A 117 6.14 30.85 1.56
N GLU A 118 5.05 30.60 2.28
CA GLU A 118 4.64 29.23 2.63
C GLU A 118 3.96 28.57 1.43
N TYR A 119 4.52 27.45 1.01
CA TYR A 119 3.96 26.58 -0.02
C TYR A 119 3.68 25.20 0.55
N ALA A 120 2.65 24.55 0.03
CA ALA A 120 2.44 23.14 0.21
C ALA A 120 2.85 22.39 -1.06
N MET A 121 3.66 21.37 -0.91
CA MET A 121 3.93 20.41 -1.99
C MET A 121 2.94 19.28 -1.90
N ILE A 122 2.37 18.90 -3.04
CA ILE A 122 1.38 17.85 -3.10
C ILE A 122 1.84 16.76 -4.05
N PHE A 123 1.74 15.54 -3.57
CA PHE A 123 2.03 14.32 -4.30
C PHE A 123 0.79 13.43 -4.31
N LEU A 124 0.46 12.94 -5.49
CA LEU A 124 -0.55 11.90 -5.65
C LEU A 124 0.15 10.65 -6.14
N ARG A 125 0.25 9.64 -5.29
CA ARG A 125 0.96 8.38 -5.55
C ARG A 125 0.00 7.22 -5.73
N ASP A 126 0.16 6.45 -6.81
CA ASP A 126 -0.53 5.17 -6.98
C ASP A 126 0.08 4.13 -6.03
N ILE A 127 -0.76 3.60 -5.14
CA ILE A 127 -0.40 2.56 -4.17
C ILE A 127 -1.18 1.27 -4.39
N THR A 128 -1.82 1.12 -5.55
CA THR A 128 -2.69 -0.03 -5.85
C THR A 128 -1.94 -1.35 -5.73
N GLU A 129 -0.75 -1.43 -6.32
CA GLU A 129 0.08 -2.64 -6.26
C GLU A 129 0.49 -2.98 -4.82
N ALA A 130 0.93 -1.98 -4.05
CA ALA A 130 1.29 -2.15 -2.64
C ALA A 130 0.11 -2.62 -1.78
N LYS A 131 -1.11 -2.13 -2.05
CA LYS A 131 -2.34 -2.59 -1.38
C LYS A 131 -2.68 -4.03 -1.71
N VAL A 132 -2.57 -4.42 -2.98
CA VAL A 132 -2.81 -5.81 -3.43
C VAL A 132 -1.79 -6.75 -2.80
N GLU A 133 -0.52 -6.40 -2.81
CA GLU A 133 0.54 -7.19 -2.21
C GLU A 133 0.36 -7.35 -0.69
N SER A 134 0.06 -6.26 0.01
CA SER A 134 -0.23 -6.29 1.45
C SER A 134 -1.43 -7.17 1.78
N ALA A 135 -2.52 -7.09 1.00
CA ALA A 135 -3.69 -7.95 1.18
C ALA A 135 -3.35 -9.43 0.95
N ARG A 136 -2.52 -9.73 -0.05
CA ARG A 136 -2.05 -11.10 -0.32
C ARG A 136 -1.22 -11.65 0.83
N HIS A 137 -0.29 -10.86 1.39
CA HIS A 137 0.49 -11.28 2.55
C HIS A 137 -0.37 -11.56 3.77
N LEU A 138 -1.36 -10.72 4.04
CA LEU A 138 -2.31 -10.94 5.15
C LEU A 138 -3.13 -12.22 4.95
N GLN A 139 -3.59 -12.48 3.72
CA GLN A 139 -4.33 -13.70 3.40
C GLN A 139 -3.45 -14.95 3.60
N MET A 140 -2.22 -14.94 3.11
CA MET A 140 -1.28 -16.06 3.30
C MET A 140 -0.98 -16.31 4.78
N ALA A 141 -0.83 -15.26 5.59
CA ALA A 141 -0.63 -15.39 7.03
C ALA A 141 -1.85 -16.02 7.73
N ALA A 142 -3.07 -15.62 7.33
CA ALA A 142 -4.31 -16.20 7.87
C ALA A 142 -4.48 -17.66 7.47
N ASP A 143 -4.16 -18.02 6.23
CA ASP A 143 -4.23 -19.38 5.72
C ASP A 143 -3.24 -20.30 6.46
N ASN A 144 -2.00 -19.82 6.68
CA ASN A 144 -0.99 -20.54 7.46
C ASN A 144 -1.44 -20.77 8.92
N ALA A 145 -1.98 -19.74 9.58
CA ALA A 145 -2.49 -19.87 10.94
C ALA A 145 -3.65 -20.89 11.03
N SER A 146 -4.53 -20.90 10.04
CA SER A 146 -5.63 -21.86 9.96
C SER A 146 -5.11 -23.28 9.75
N MET A 147 -4.10 -23.47 8.91
CA MET A 147 -3.46 -24.75 8.68
C MET A 147 -2.77 -25.28 9.94
N GLU A 148 -2.05 -24.43 10.68
CA GLU A 148 -1.45 -24.78 11.96
C GLU A 148 -2.49 -25.26 12.98
N GLN A 149 -3.63 -24.58 13.08
CA GLN A 149 -4.73 -24.98 13.96
C GLN A 149 -5.31 -26.34 13.56
N LEU A 150 -5.48 -26.61 12.27
CA LEU A 150 -5.92 -27.91 11.77
C LEU A 150 -4.93 -29.00 12.11
N ILE A 151 -3.65 -28.81 11.89
CA ILE A 151 -2.59 -29.75 12.24
C ILE A 151 -2.61 -30.04 13.75
N GLN A 152 -2.68 -29.01 14.60
CA GLN A 152 -2.76 -29.18 16.05
C GLN A 152 -4.03 -29.95 16.49
N SER A 153 -5.15 -29.72 15.79
CA SER A 153 -6.40 -30.44 16.07
C SER A 153 -6.29 -31.94 15.70
N ILE A 154 -5.68 -32.23 14.55
CA ILE A 154 -5.42 -33.60 14.10
C ILE A 154 -4.44 -34.32 15.07
N VAL A 155 -3.36 -33.64 15.44
CA VAL A 155 -2.36 -34.14 16.39
C VAL A 155 -2.99 -34.52 17.73
N ARG A 156 -4.03 -33.81 18.18
CA ARG A 156 -4.76 -34.15 19.43
C ARG A 156 -5.69 -35.35 19.29
N LEU A 157 -6.07 -35.74 18.09
CA LEU A 157 -7.02 -36.80 17.82
C LEU A 157 -6.36 -38.15 17.48
N VAL A 158 -5.08 -38.13 17.13
CA VAL A 158 -4.33 -39.33 16.69
C VAL A 158 -3.08 -39.52 17.53
N ASP A 159 -2.82 -40.74 17.94
CA ASP A 159 -1.65 -41.08 18.76
C ASP A 159 -0.33 -40.94 18.00
N ARG A 160 -0.39 -41.05 16.70
CA ARG A 160 0.77 -40.92 15.80
C ARG A 160 0.31 -40.49 14.43
N PHE A 161 1.09 -39.67 13.74
CA PHE A 161 0.87 -39.38 12.32
C PHE A 161 2.20 -39.34 11.56
N VAL A 162 2.12 -39.54 10.28
CA VAL A 162 3.27 -39.55 9.37
C VAL A 162 3.05 -38.48 8.33
N VAL A 163 4.03 -37.63 8.10
CA VAL A 163 4.09 -36.70 6.99
C VAL A 163 4.99 -37.29 5.92
N CYS A 164 4.47 -37.38 4.68
CA CYS A 164 5.20 -37.94 3.55
C CYS A 164 5.45 -36.85 2.53
N ASP A 165 6.70 -36.65 2.19
CA ASP A 165 7.11 -35.83 1.03
C ASP A 165 7.34 -36.78 -0.15
N LEU A 166 6.34 -36.84 -1.04
CA LEU A 166 6.34 -37.76 -2.17
C LEU A 166 7.31 -37.34 -3.29
N GLU A 167 7.69 -36.05 -3.34
CA GLU A 167 8.64 -35.57 -4.35
C GLU A 167 10.06 -35.98 -4.01
N ASN A 168 10.40 -35.97 -2.71
CA ASN A 168 11.74 -36.28 -2.23
C ASN A 168 11.85 -37.70 -1.63
N ASP A 169 10.78 -38.51 -1.74
CA ASP A 169 10.68 -39.87 -1.20
C ASP A 169 11.08 -39.93 0.28
N ARG A 170 10.53 -39.04 1.12
CA ARG A 170 10.85 -38.90 2.55
C ARG A 170 9.61 -38.98 3.39
N TYR A 171 9.77 -39.38 4.64
CA TYR A 171 8.70 -39.34 5.63
C TYR A 171 9.21 -38.97 7.03
N GLU A 172 8.32 -38.36 7.80
CA GLU A 172 8.58 -37.96 9.20
C GLU A 172 7.48 -38.50 10.11
N PHE A 173 7.86 -39.07 11.24
CA PHE A 173 6.94 -39.55 12.26
C PHE A 173 6.76 -38.54 13.37
N TYR A 174 5.52 -38.34 13.77
CA TYR A 174 5.14 -37.54 14.91
C TYR A 174 4.30 -38.35 15.89
N ASN A 175 4.54 -38.22 17.21
CA ASN A 175 3.69 -38.77 18.24
C ASN A 175 3.01 -37.67 19.06
N LEU A 176 1.96 -38.06 19.83
CA LEU A 176 1.05 -37.16 20.55
C LEU A 176 1.64 -36.32 21.66
N ASN A 177 2.77 -36.68 22.20
CA ASN A 177 3.34 -35.98 23.36
C ASN A 177 4.09 -34.69 22.96
N GLY A 178 3.90 -34.20 21.75
CA GLY A 178 4.53 -32.98 21.26
C GLY A 178 6.05 -33.07 21.09
N GLN A 179 6.63 -34.21 21.35
CA GLN A 179 8.01 -34.49 21.04
C GLN A 179 8.08 -35.06 19.63
N MET A 180 8.71 -34.31 18.72
CA MET A 180 9.23 -34.86 17.49
C MET A 180 10.06 -36.09 17.83
N VAL A 181 9.56 -37.28 17.58
CA VAL A 181 10.41 -38.44 17.56
C VAL A 181 11.08 -38.43 16.20
N TYR A 182 12.20 -37.76 16.14
CA TYR A 182 13.09 -37.81 15.00
C TYR A 182 13.58 -39.26 14.89
N LYS A 183 12.93 -40.04 14.02
CA LYS A 183 13.60 -41.22 13.46
C LYS A 183 14.29 -40.77 12.17
N PRO A 184 15.53 -41.19 11.96
CA PRO A 184 16.26 -40.80 10.78
C PRO A 184 15.47 -41.22 9.55
N LEU A 185 15.31 -40.29 8.67
CA LEU A 185 14.93 -40.34 7.29
C LEU A 185 14.97 -41.77 6.70
N GLY A 186 13.81 -42.42 6.68
CA GLY A 186 13.57 -43.52 5.78
C GLY A 186 12.97 -43.01 4.48
N PHE A 187 13.14 -43.74 3.41
CA PHE A 187 12.42 -43.47 2.17
C PHE A 187 10.95 -43.85 2.37
N TYR A 188 10.03 -43.05 1.84
CA TYR A 188 8.58 -43.35 1.89
C TYR A 188 8.27 -44.74 1.28
N HIS A 189 9.00 -45.14 0.27
CA HIS A 189 8.91 -46.44 -0.35
C HIS A 189 9.18 -47.60 0.67
N ASP A 190 10.19 -47.46 1.51
CA ASP A 190 10.52 -48.44 2.55
C ASP A 190 9.45 -48.49 3.65
N PHE A 191 8.82 -47.35 3.95
CA PHE A 191 7.69 -47.28 4.89
C PHE A 191 6.46 -48.03 4.37
N GLN A 192 6.12 -47.89 3.11
CA GLN A 192 5.01 -48.61 2.48
C GLN A 192 5.23 -50.13 2.60
N MET A 193 6.42 -50.60 2.31
CA MET A 193 6.74 -52.03 2.42
C MET A 193 6.60 -52.56 3.84
N GLN A 194 7.05 -51.80 4.85
CA GLN A 194 6.93 -52.20 6.26
C GLN A 194 5.49 -52.19 6.80
N VAL A 195 4.61 -51.38 6.27
CA VAL A 195 3.21 -51.29 6.72
C VAL A 195 2.33 -52.34 6.04
N LEU A 196 2.63 -52.69 4.80
CA LEU A 196 1.86 -53.70 4.04
C LEU A 196 2.23 -55.16 4.33
N GLU A 197 3.38 -55.40 4.97
CA GLU A 197 3.82 -56.75 5.37
C GLU A 197 3.33 -57.17 6.77
N LYS A 198 2.53 -56.38 7.48
CA LYS A 198 1.90 -56.67 8.77
C LYS A 198 0.40 -56.74 8.68
#